data_b233de4c97ee5c8d143402c7210ba6fc
#
_entry.id   b233de4c97ee5c8d143402c7210ba6fc
#
_cell.length_a   1.000
_cell.length_b   1.000
_cell.length_c   1.000
_cell.angle_alpha   90.00
_cell.angle_beta   90.00
_cell.angle_gamma   90.00
#
_symmetry.space_group_name_H-M   'P 1'
#
loop_
_entity.id
_entity.type
_entity.pdbx_description
1 polymer ?
#
loop_
_entity_poly.entity_id
_entity_poly.type
_entity_poly.pdbx_seq_one_letter_code
_entity_poly.pdbx_strand_id
1 'polypeptide(L)'
;IQALTLKAFSEHAEGERENLVDEIYTQADELRNPLRAFIRSNHLDVIIVQNALTIPMNLPLGVCLTGLIAELGIRTIAHHHDFFWERQRYQTNGILDVLDTTFPAKLPSIQHVTINSIAQARLKARRGIDSLVIPNVYDFATPPPGFDEYNRDFRSTLGLAEDQLFILQPT
;
A
#
# COMPACT_ATOMS: atom_id res chain seq x y z
N ILE A 1 -4.07 -15.30 2.06
CA ILE A 1 -3.75 -13.98 1.47
C ILE A 1 -2.36 -14.00 0.81
N GLN A 2 -1.27 -14.35 1.51
CA GLN A 2 0.08 -14.38 0.90
C GLN A 2 0.18 -15.36 -0.28
N ALA A 3 -0.39 -16.55 -0.17
CA ALA A 3 -0.40 -17.54 -1.24
C ALA A 3 -1.14 -17.06 -2.48
N LEU A 4 -2.26 -16.37 -2.30
CA LEU A 4 -3.06 -15.79 -3.38
C LEU A 4 -2.29 -14.67 -4.10
N THR A 5 -1.64 -13.79 -3.35
CA THR A 5 -0.81 -12.73 -3.92
C THR A 5 0.38 -13.32 -4.70
N LEU A 6 1.03 -14.35 -4.20
CA LEU A 6 2.12 -15.02 -4.92
C LEU A 6 1.63 -15.65 -6.23
N LYS A 7 0.48 -16.32 -6.20
CA LYS A 7 -0.14 -16.84 -7.44
C LYS A 7 -0.41 -15.72 -8.44
N ALA A 8 -1.02 -14.62 -8.02
CA ALA A 8 -1.42 -13.54 -8.91
C ALA A 8 -0.26 -12.90 -9.69
N PHE A 9 0.96 -12.98 -9.17
CA PHE A 9 2.18 -12.44 -9.75
C PHE A 9 3.16 -13.52 -10.24
N SER A 10 2.63 -14.62 -10.73
CA SER A 10 3.36 -15.67 -11.44
C SER A 10 2.81 -15.85 -12.85
N GLU A 11 3.45 -16.68 -13.65
CA GLU A 11 2.90 -17.11 -14.94
C GLU A 11 1.72 -18.06 -14.71
N HIS A 12 0.66 -17.88 -15.47
CA HIS A 12 -0.56 -18.68 -15.38
C HIS A 12 -0.85 -19.41 -16.68
N ALA A 13 -1.33 -20.64 -16.55
CA ALA A 13 -1.94 -21.36 -17.67
C ALA A 13 -3.33 -20.78 -18.00
N GLU A 14 -3.77 -21.01 -19.23
CA GLU A 14 -5.12 -20.64 -19.69
C GLU A 14 -6.17 -21.35 -18.79
N GLY A 15 -7.11 -20.60 -18.21
CA GLY A 15 -8.13 -21.08 -17.28
C GLY A 15 -7.78 -20.96 -15.79
N GLU A 16 -6.52 -20.84 -15.41
CA GLU A 16 -6.15 -20.59 -14.00
C GLU A 16 -6.47 -19.16 -13.56
N ARG A 17 -6.47 -18.23 -14.52
CA ARG A 17 -6.75 -16.80 -14.27
C ARG A 17 -8.16 -16.56 -13.74
N GLU A 18 -9.18 -17.20 -14.33
CA GLU A 18 -10.58 -17.01 -13.92
C GLU A 18 -10.77 -17.47 -12.47
N ASN A 19 -10.27 -18.66 -12.13
CA ASN A 19 -10.31 -19.16 -10.77
C ASN A 19 -9.59 -18.24 -9.77
N LEU A 20 -8.46 -17.65 -10.17
CA LEU A 20 -7.71 -16.71 -9.35
C LEU A 20 -8.49 -15.42 -9.09
N VAL A 21 -9.11 -14.87 -10.13
CA VAL A 21 -9.93 -13.66 -10.02
C VAL A 21 -11.15 -13.92 -9.12
N ASP A 22 -11.81 -15.04 -9.31
CA ASP A 22 -12.96 -15.46 -8.46
C ASP A 22 -12.55 -15.62 -6.99
N GLU A 23 -11.39 -16.21 -6.73
CA GLU A 23 -10.84 -16.33 -5.38
C GLU A 23 -10.56 -14.96 -4.75
N ILE A 24 -10.00 -14.01 -5.52
CA ILE A 24 -9.76 -12.64 -5.05
C ILE A 24 -11.08 -11.95 -4.64
N TYR A 25 -12.11 -12.04 -5.48
CA TYR A 25 -13.40 -11.42 -5.21
C TYR A 25 -14.13 -12.11 -4.06
N THR A 26 -14.08 -13.43 -3.95
CA THR A 26 -14.66 -14.18 -2.84
C THR A 26 -14.06 -13.73 -1.50
N GLN A 27 -12.73 -13.67 -1.40
CA GLN A 27 -12.07 -13.19 -0.19
C GLN A 27 -12.33 -11.69 0.07
N ALA A 28 -12.49 -10.88 -0.98
CA ALA A 28 -12.87 -9.48 -0.83
C ALA A 28 -14.29 -9.33 -0.24
N ASP A 29 -15.22 -10.16 -0.65
CA ASP A 29 -16.60 -10.16 -0.13
C ASP A 29 -16.67 -10.61 1.33
N GLU A 30 -15.83 -11.56 1.76
CA GLU A 30 -15.70 -11.93 3.17
C GLU A 30 -15.29 -10.74 4.05
N LEU A 31 -14.44 -9.84 3.54
CA LEU A 31 -14.01 -8.63 4.24
C LEU A 31 -15.05 -7.52 4.24
N ARG A 32 -15.98 -7.52 3.28
CA ARG A 32 -16.90 -6.40 3.03
C ARG A 32 -17.81 -6.10 4.21
N ASN A 33 -18.48 -7.10 4.77
CA ASN A 33 -19.44 -6.92 5.86
C ASN A 33 -18.78 -6.47 7.17
N PRO A 34 -17.67 -7.08 7.63
CA PRO A 34 -16.92 -6.60 8.79
C PRO A 34 -16.44 -5.16 8.66
N LEU A 35 -15.86 -4.80 7.51
CA LEU A 35 -15.37 -3.42 7.28
C LEU A 35 -16.53 -2.41 7.20
N ARG A 36 -17.62 -2.75 6.51
CA ARG A 36 -18.82 -1.90 6.47
C ARG A 36 -19.39 -1.68 7.87
N ALA A 37 -19.50 -2.74 8.66
CA ALA A 37 -19.98 -2.66 10.05
C ALA A 37 -19.06 -1.78 10.89
N PHE A 38 -17.75 -1.94 10.77
CA PHE A 38 -16.76 -1.10 11.46
C PHE A 38 -16.91 0.38 11.10
N ILE A 39 -16.99 0.70 9.81
CA ILE A 39 -17.17 2.10 9.33
C ILE A 39 -18.44 2.71 9.93
N ARG A 40 -19.57 1.96 9.89
CA ARG A 40 -20.87 2.45 10.36
C ARG A 40 -20.95 2.56 11.89
N SER A 41 -20.49 1.55 12.62
CA SER A 41 -20.59 1.53 14.09
C SER A 41 -19.68 2.57 14.75
N ASN A 42 -18.60 2.95 14.09
CA ASN A 42 -17.69 4.00 14.56
C ASN A 42 -18.01 5.40 13.97
N HIS A 43 -19.08 5.53 13.20
CA HIS A 43 -19.49 6.79 12.56
C HIS A 43 -18.36 7.48 11.82
N LEU A 44 -17.59 6.73 11.03
CA LEU A 44 -16.44 7.27 10.31
C LEU A 44 -16.91 8.13 9.12
N ASP A 45 -16.53 9.39 9.11
CA ASP A 45 -16.78 10.33 8.01
C ASP A 45 -15.68 10.33 6.96
N VAL A 46 -14.47 9.96 7.36
CA VAL A 46 -13.27 9.92 6.50
C VAL A 46 -12.44 8.71 6.85
N ILE A 47 -11.87 8.07 5.84
CA ILE A 47 -10.85 7.03 6.02
C ILE A 47 -9.53 7.44 5.35
N ILE A 48 -8.42 7.09 5.98
CA ILE A 48 -7.08 7.27 5.41
C ILE A 48 -6.52 5.89 5.08
N VAL A 49 -6.24 5.67 3.81
CA VAL A 49 -5.70 4.41 3.34
C VAL A 49 -4.22 4.60 2.99
N GLN A 50 -3.36 4.01 3.82
CA GLN A 50 -1.92 4.07 3.64
C GLN A 50 -1.46 2.95 2.72
N ASN A 51 -1.08 3.29 1.49
CA ASN A 51 -0.49 2.42 0.47
C ASN A 51 -1.32 1.18 0.04
N ALA A 52 -2.41 0.85 0.72
CA ALA A 52 -3.18 -0.38 0.45
C ALA A 52 -4.00 -0.31 -0.86
N LEU A 53 -4.20 0.89 -1.43
CA LEU A 53 -4.81 1.09 -2.75
C LEU A 53 -3.75 1.32 -3.85
N THR A 54 -2.47 1.02 -3.60
CA THR A 54 -1.40 1.30 -4.56
C THR A 54 -0.51 0.09 -4.78
N ILE A 55 -0.20 -0.63 -3.70
CA ILE A 55 0.63 -1.83 -3.72
C ILE A 55 -0.25 -3.05 -3.39
N PRO A 56 -0.37 -4.01 -4.29
CA PRO A 56 -1.25 -5.17 -4.15
C PRO A 56 -0.64 -6.25 -3.24
N MET A 57 -0.24 -5.87 -2.02
CA MET A 57 0.23 -6.83 -1.00
C MET A 57 -0.91 -7.67 -0.45
N ASN A 58 -2.13 -7.12 -0.45
CA ASN A 58 -3.36 -7.79 -0.10
C ASN A 58 -4.42 -7.44 -1.15
N LEU A 59 -4.48 -8.24 -2.21
CA LEU A 59 -5.42 -8.04 -3.32
C LEU A 59 -6.88 -7.99 -2.86
N PRO A 60 -7.38 -8.95 -2.06
CA PRO A 60 -8.76 -8.91 -1.56
C PRO A 60 -9.09 -7.64 -0.78
N LEU A 61 -8.17 -7.16 0.05
CA LEU A 61 -8.40 -5.92 0.81
C LEU A 61 -8.52 -4.71 -0.12
N GLY A 62 -7.64 -4.58 -1.11
CA GLY A 62 -7.71 -3.48 -2.08
C GLY A 62 -9.01 -3.47 -2.86
N VAL A 63 -9.44 -4.63 -3.36
CA VAL A 63 -10.72 -4.82 -4.07
C VAL A 63 -11.90 -4.49 -3.15
N CYS A 64 -11.90 -5.01 -1.91
CA CYS A 64 -12.93 -4.74 -0.93
C CYS A 64 -13.03 -3.24 -0.59
N LEU A 65 -11.91 -2.58 -0.31
CA LEU A 65 -11.87 -1.15 -0.01
C LEU A 65 -12.39 -0.32 -1.19
N THR A 66 -11.94 -0.61 -2.40
CA THR A 66 -12.43 0.07 -3.62
C THR A 66 -13.95 -0.07 -3.76
N GLY A 67 -14.49 -1.27 -3.59
CA GLY A 67 -15.93 -1.52 -3.64
C GLY A 67 -16.70 -0.80 -2.53
N LEU A 68 -16.21 -0.81 -1.29
CA LEU A 68 -16.84 -0.12 -0.16
C LEU A 68 -16.81 1.40 -0.31
N ILE A 69 -15.70 1.97 -0.77
CA ILE A 69 -15.57 3.41 -1.04
C ILE A 69 -16.59 3.83 -2.11
N ALA A 70 -16.71 3.05 -3.18
CA ALA A 70 -17.69 3.32 -4.24
C ALA A 70 -19.14 3.18 -3.74
N GLU A 71 -19.44 2.15 -2.95
CA GLU A 71 -20.78 1.87 -2.39
C GLU A 71 -21.22 2.93 -1.39
N LEU A 72 -20.34 3.29 -0.45
CA LEU A 72 -20.69 4.18 0.67
C LEU A 72 -20.49 5.67 0.33
N GLY A 73 -19.76 5.97 -0.74
CA GLY A 73 -19.35 7.35 -1.04
C GLY A 73 -18.50 7.98 0.06
N ILE A 74 -17.87 7.15 0.91
CA ILE A 74 -17.08 7.63 2.05
C ILE A 74 -15.86 8.42 1.57
N ARG A 75 -15.66 9.59 2.16
CA ARG A 75 -14.50 10.41 1.86
C ARG A 75 -13.22 9.65 2.25
N THR A 76 -12.33 9.52 1.29
CA THR A 76 -11.11 8.72 1.44
C THR A 76 -9.89 9.54 1.07
N ILE A 77 -8.87 9.49 1.91
CA ILE A 77 -7.52 9.94 1.57
C ILE A 77 -6.70 8.70 1.26
N ALA A 78 -6.30 8.54 -0.01
CA ALA A 78 -5.41 7.47 -0.43
C ALA A 78 -3.98 8.00 -0.51
N HIS A 79 -3.15 7.66 0.47
CA HIS A 79 -1.76 8.10 0.57
C HIS A 79 -0.82 7.07 -0.04
N HIS A 80 -0.17 7.45 -1.13
CA HIS A 80 0.64 6.61 -1.99
C HIS A 80 2.12 6.86 -1.74
N HIS A 81 2.85 5.83 -1.33
CA HIS A 81 4.30 5.89 -1.16
C HIS A 81 5.02 5.46 -2.44
N ASP A 82 4.52 4.43 -3.09
CA ASP A 82 4.99 3.88 -4.36
C ASP A 82 3.84 3.18 -5.09
N PHE A 83 4.09 2.75 -6.32
CA PHE A 83 3.08 2.12 -7.17
C PHE A 83 3.50 0.71 -7.58
N PHE A 84 2.53 -0.18 -7.80
CA PHE A 84 2.81 -1.57 -8.17
C PHE A 84 3.64 -1.68 -9.45
N TRP A 85 3.42 -0.79 -10.41
CA TRP A 85 4.17 -0.77 -11.67
C TRP A 85 5.64 -0.33 -11.54
N GLU A 86 6.06 0.15 -10.38
CA GLU A 86 7.45 0.51 -10.08
C GLU A 86 8.24 -0.66 -9.51
N ARG A 87 7.55 -1.77 -9.18
CA ARG A 87 8.17 -2.94 -8.55
C ARG A 87 8.17 -4.13 -9.50
N GLN A 88 9.34 -4.66 -9.81
CA GLN A 88 9.53 -5.78 -10.72
C GLN A 88 8.65 -6.99 -10.39
N ARG A 89 8.47 -7.30 -9.10
CA ARG A 89 7.66 -8.44 -8.64
C ARG A 89 6.19 -8.41 -9.03
N TYR A 90 5.66 -7.26 -9.48
CA TYR A 90 4.27 -7.12 -9.89
C TYR A 90 4.09 -6.97 -11.40
N GLN A 91 5.17 -7.02 -12.17
CA GLN A 91 5.11 -6.82 -13.63
C GLN A 91 4.62 -8.07 -14.35
N THR A 92 5.00 -9.26 -13.86
CA THR A 92 4.41 -10.50 -14.34
C THR A 92 3.13 -10.76 -13.59
N ASN A 93 1.99 -10.69 -14.26
CA ASN A 93 0.69 -10.93 -13.65
C ASN A 93 -0.37 -11.29 -14.69
N GLY A 94 -1.37 -12.08 -14.28
CA GLY A 94 -2.56 -12.43 -15.07
C GLY A 94 -3.80 -11.58 -14.75
N ILE A 95 -3.68 -10.56 -13.87
CA ILE A 95 -4.79 -9.82 -13.28
C ILE A 95 -4.71 -8.30 -13.52
N LEU A 96 -4.16 -7.89 -14.66
CA LEU A 96 -3.94 -6.48 -14.96
C LEU A 96 -5.22 -5.63 -14.89
N ASP A 97 -6.36 -6.18 -15.28
CA ASP A 97 -7.67 -5.56 -15.17
C ASP A 97 -8.09 -5.27 -13.72
N VAL A 98 -7.84 -6.20 -12.80
CA VAL A 98 -8.06 -6.00 -11.36
C VAL A 98 -7.11 -4.92 -10.82
N LEU A 99 -5.85 -4.96 -11.24
CA LEU A 99 -4.86 -3.94 -10.84
C LEU A 99 -5.25 -2.56 -11.36
N ASP A 100 -5.69 -2.47 -12.60
CA ASP A 100 -6.05 -1.21 -13.24
C ASP A 100 -7.34 -0.59 -12.67
N THR A 101 -8.25 -1.38 -12.17
CA THR A 101 -9.47 -0.86 -11.54
C THR A 101 -9.27 -0.49 -10.07
N THR A 102 -8.31 -1.11 -9.38
CA THR A 102 -8.18 -1.05 -7.93
C THR A 102 -6.94 -0.28 -7.43
N PHE A 103 -5.79 -0.36 -8.15
CA PHE A 103 -4.49 0.07 -7.63
C PHE A 103 -3.79 1.15 -8.48
N PRO A 104 -4.15 2.44 -8.28
CA PRO A 104 -5.23 3.00 -7.48
C PRO A 104 -6.54 3.14 -8.26
N ALA A 105 -7.65 3.00 -7.56
CA ALA A 105 -8.97 3.26 -8.10
C ALA A 105 -9.21 4.75 -8.33
N LYS A 106 -9.87 5.11 -9.42
CA LYS A 106 -10.27 6.50 -9.72
C LYS A 106 -11.73 6.72 -9.34
N LEU A 107 -11.98 7.11 -8.09
CA LEU A 107 -13.31 7.38 -7.57
C LEU A 107 -13.42 8.84 -7.11
N PRO A 108 -14.59 9.51 -7.29
CA PRO A 108 -14.75 10.92 -6.94
C PRO A 108 -14.62 11.20 -5.43
N SER A 109 -14.86 10.18 -4.58
CA SER A 109 -14.72 10.29 -3.13
C SER A 109 -13.28 10.07 -2.62
N ILE A 110 -12.33 9.80 -3.52
CA ILE A 110 -10.93 9.61 -3.16
C ILE A 110 -10.12 10.86 -3.47
N GLN A 111 -9.52 11.45 -2.44
CA GLN A 111 -8.42 12.38 -2.57
C GLN A 111 -7.10 11.61 -2.57
N HIS A 112 -6.42 11.61 -3.70
CA HIS A 112 -5.10 10.99 -3.81
C HIS A 112 -4.02 11.91 -3.28
N VAL A 113 -3.08 11.34 -2.53
CA VAL A 113 -1.91 11.99 -1.97
C VAL A 113 -0.68 11.17 -2.34
N THR A 114 0.40 11.83 -2.72
CA THR A 114 1.69 11.22 -3.05
C THR A 114 2.80 11.82 -2.20
N ILE A 115 3.85 11.06 -1.92
CA ILE A 115 4.95 11.51 -1.04
C ILE A 115 5.94 12.47 -1.72
N ASN A 116 5.89 12.60 -3.05
CA ASN A 116 6.77 13.50 -3.80
C ASN A 116 6.18 13.84 -5.18
N SER A 117 6.77 14.85 -5.83
CA SER A 117 6.34 15.33 -7.15
C SER A 117 6.60 14.33 -8.29
N ILE A 118 7.57 13.45 -8.15
CA ILE A 118 7.85 12.41 -9.15
C ILE A 118 6.70 11.39 -9.16
N ALA A 119 6.28 10.91 -7.98
CA ALA A 119 5.14 10.02 -7.84
C ALA A 119 3.85 10.69 -8.34
N GLN A 120 3.63 11.98 -8.05
CA GLN A 120 2.51 12.76 -8.57
C GLN A 120 2.48 12.77 -10.11
N ALA A 121 3.61 13.10 -10.74
CA ALA A 121 3.71 13.15 -12.19
C ALA A 121 3.47 11.77 -12.83
N ARG A 122 3.99 10.69 -12.24
CA ARG A 122 3.77 9.31 -12.70
C ARG A 122 2.32 8.88 -12.58
N LEU A 123 1.67 9.19 -11.46
CA LEU A 123 0.25 8.89 -11.24
C LEU A 123 -0.62 9.60 -12.28
N LYS A 124 -0.35 10.88 -12.53
CA LYS A 124 -1.06 11.66 -13.54
C LYS A 124 -0.84 11.11 -14.94
N ALA A 125 0.41 10.84 -15.31
CA ALA A 125 0.74 10.34 -16.66
C ALA A 125 0.14 8.95 -16.93
N ARG A 126 0.19 8.05 -15.95
CA ARG A 126 -0.23 6.66 -16.15
C ARG A 126 -1.72 6.43 -15.95
N ARG A 127 -2.35 7.14 -15.00
CA ARG A 127 -3.73 6.88 -14.58
C ARG A 127 -4.67 8.07 -14.84
N GLY A 128 -4.16 9.22 -15.23
CA GLY A 128 -4.96 10.44 -15.35
C GLY A 128 -5.54 10.90 -14.01
N ILE A 129 -4.91 10.56 -12.90
CA ILE A 129 -5.32 10.89 -11.54
C ILE A 129 -4.51 12.08 -11.04
N ASP A 130 -5.21 13.11 -10.56
CA ASP A 130 -4.57 14.24 -9.86
C ASP A 130 -4.37 13.90 -8.39
N SER A 131 -3.29 14.40 -7.80
CA SER A 131 -2.98 14.17 -6.39
C SER A 131 -2.34 15.40 -5.76
N LEU A 132 -2.43 15.48 -4.42
CA LEU A 132 -1.65 16.42 -3.62
C LEU A 132 -0.28 15.80 -3.28
N VAL A 133 0.74 16.63 -3.12
CA VAL A 133 2.04 16.17 -2.61
C VAL A 133 2.10 16.47 -1.12
N ILE A 134 2.18 15.42 -0.31
CA ILE A 134 2.43 15.50 1.13
C ILE A 134 3.59 14.54 1.42
N PRO A 135 4.81 15.06 1.60
CA PRO A 135 5.98 14.22 1.82
C PRO A 135 5.92 13.53 3.18
N ASN A 136 6.59 12.37 3.27
CA ASN A 136 6.93 11.82 4.57
C ASN A 136 7.87 12.80 5.28
N VAL A 137 7.50 13.18 6.48
CA VAL A 137 8.27 14.14 7.27
C VAL A 137 8.95 13.46 8.43
N TYR A 138 10.11 13.96 8.78
CA TYR A 138 10.85 13.60 9.97
C TYR A 138 11.18 14.90 10.72
N ASP A 139 11.17 14.86 12.04
CA ASP A 139 11.56 16.02 12.85
C ASP A 139 13.09 16.11 12.91
N PHE A 140 13.66 16.84 11.94
CA PHE A 140 15.10 17.09 11.88
C PHE A 140 15.55 18.15 12.89
N ALA A 141 14.65 18.84 13.57
CA ALA A 141 14.99 19.81 14.62
C ALA A 141 15.28 19.13 15.95
N THR A 142 14.68 17.96 16.20
CA THR A 142 14.98 17.15 17.37
C THR A 142 16.23 16.32 17.10
N PRO A 143 17.31 16.48 17.86
CA PRO A 143 18.49 15.65 17.69
C PRO A 143 18.13 14.17 17.94
N PRO A 144 18.80 13.23 17.25
CA PRO A 144 18.55 11.82 17.48
C PRO A 144 18.84 11.48 18.94
N PRO A 145 18.07 10.52 19.53
CA PRO A 145 18.32 10.07 20.89
C PRO A 145 19.76 9.54 20.99
N GLY A 146 20.42 9.89 22.09
CA GLY A 146 21.76 9.39 22.38
C GLY A 146 21.74 7.90 22.78
N PHE A 147 22.86 7.46 23.34
CA PHE A 147 22.96 6.13 23.91
C PHE A 147 22.19 6.06 25.25
N ASP A 148 21.40 5.02 25.39
CA ASP A 148 20.66 4.68 26.62
C ASP A 148 21.04 3.26 27.09
N GLU A 149 20.34 2.75 28.10
CA GLU A 149 20.61 1.40 28.62
C GLU A 149 20.37 0.30 27.61
N TYR A 150 19.47 0.52 26.66
CA TYR A 150 19.11 -0.47 25.63
C TYR A 150 20.17 -0.59 24.53
N ASN A 151 20.80 0.51 24.16
CA ASN A 151 21.68 0.55 22.98
C ASN A 151 23.15 0.88 23.26
N ARG A 152 23.52 1.10 24.55
CA ARG A 152 24.90 1.52 24.91
C ARG A 152 25.98 0.51 24.52
N ASP A 153 25.66 -0.78 24.54
CA ASP A 153 26.58 -1.86 24.24
C ASP A 153 26.44 -2.40 22.81
N PHE A 154 25.60 -1.76 21.99
CA PHE A 154 25.31 -2.21 20.62
C PHE A 154 26.57 -2.38 19.78
N ARG A 155 27.47 -1.40 19.78
CA ARG A 155 28.70 -1.49 19.00
C ARG A 155 29.63 -2.59 19.48
N SER A 156 29.82 -2.72 20.79
CA SER A 156 30.68 -3.78 21.38
C SER A 156 30.07 -5.15 21.16
N THR A 157 28.77 -5.31 21.26
CA THR A 157 28.06 -6.57 20.97
C THR A 157 28.25 -7.03 19.52
N LEU A 158 28.37 -6.09 18.59
CA LEU A 158 28.65 -6.36 17.17
C LEU A 158 30.15 -6.46 16.87
N GLY A 159 31.03 -6.29 17.87
CA GLY A 159 32.49 -6.31 17.68
C GLY A 159 33.02 -5.12 16.90
N LEU A 160 32.30 -3.97 16.90
CA LEU A 160 32.69 -2.76 16.17
C LEU A 160 33.61 -1.88 17.04
N ALA A 161 34.73 -1.48 16.50
CA ALA A 161 35.62 -0.51 17.13
C ALA A 161 35.01 0.91 17.04
N GLU A 162 35.49 1.84 17.90
CA GLU A 162 34.95 3.19 17.96
C GLU A 162 35.10 4.00 16.68
N ASP A 163 36.22 3.77 15.96
CA ASP A 163 36.58 4.42 14.71
C ASP A 163 35.92 3.81 13.46
N GLN A 164 35.23 2.66 13.59
CA GLN A 164 34.58 2.01 12.46
C GLN A 164 33.26 2.70 12.13
N LEU A 165 33.06 2.96 10.83
CA LEU A 165 31.76 3.43 10.33
C LEU A 165 30.76 2.28 10.31
N PHE A 166 29.61 2.48 10.93
CA PHE A 166 28.49 1.54 10.89
C PHE A 166 27.33 2.15 10.07
N ILE A 167 26.97 1.49 8.99
CA ILE A 167 25.83 1.87 8.14
C ILE A 167 24.74 0.82 8.30
N LEU A 168 23.60 1.22 8.87
CA LEU A 168 22.41 0.38 9.01
C LEU A 168 21.38 0.74 7.95
N GLN A 169 20.97 -0.25 7.16
CA GLN A 169 19.78 -0.16 6.32
C GLN A 169 18.69 -1.06 6.92
N PRO A 170 17.76 -0.51 7.71
CA PRO A 170 16.62 -1.28 8.21
C PRO A 170 15.66 -1.62 7.06
N THR A 171 15.27 -2.87 6.96
CA THR A 171 14.34 -3.40 5.95
C THR A 171 13.08 -3.95 6.58
#